data_b656ec32c7465c44071ac3c993358b9b
#
_entry.id   b656ec32c7465c44071ac3c993358b9b
#
_cell.length_a   1.000
_cell.length_b   1.000
_cell.length_c   1.000
_cell.angle_alpha   90.00
_cell.angle_beta   90.00
_cell.angle_gamma   90.00
#
_symmetry.space_group_name_H-M   'P 1'
#
loop_
_entity.id
_entity.type
_entity.pdbx_description
1 polymer ?
#
loop_
_entity_poly.entity_id
_entity_poly.type
_entity_poly.pdbx_seq_one_letter_code
_entity_poly.pdbx_strand_id
1 'polypeptide(L)'
;MASGAPALARRLDPWVLPLLAGALGALLAVGFLAREDARVGPATIRLSARPALVGTSRLAVPPFGSMSARTHQGPLAFRATVDDVDVGRLGKLLDTPQVPGRPRAAALEATLDPLERQARQAASGFVLRIALLGLAGGLVAVVLFPRRTRRRAARCALGGLLATAVLLGPALATYDVSAFREPRYQGALEYAPALIGDVRTGLDRLRTLREEMVLIGQNLDRAYAALAKPPADPGNGTVRVLHISDLHLNPAGFDLAERLAAQFDVAAVVDTGDLGTWGLPPEPQIAANIGRFDVPYLFVKGNHDDADMVAAVAANRNAHVLDGTGFEVAGIRFFGVADPTFTPGKGYRVEEFEKLKEERSVAVADAVDRQALRPHVLLVHDGRLATYARGHVPTVLEGHLHAFGTEVVGGTRTLRTGTAGAAGPDNFRAADPVPATAEILYFHPATKRPLAVDRITVGPLESSFSVERLLLPEGQTPFRPDPVPVPPELRPAPPTTAGEVAEAPDGTTGR
;
A
#
# COMPACT_ATOMS: atom_id res chain seq x y z
N MET A 1 -55.20 -48.74 13.26
CA MET A 1 -54.01 -49.03 12.47
C MET A 1 -52.91 -48.08 12.84
N ALA A 2 -52.10 -48.40 13.79
CA ALA A 2 -50.90 -47.65 14.18
C ALA A 2 -49.96 -48.60 14.93
N SER A 3 -48.68 -48.58 14.55
CA SER A 3 -47.51 -49.13 15.28
C SER A 3 -46.72 -50.19 14.54
N GLY A 4 -45.94 -49.73 13.56
CA GLY A 4 -44.85 -50.51 12.99
C GLY A 4 -43.45 -49.87 13.13
N ALA A 5 -43.32 -48.68 13.71
CA ALA A 5 -42.06 -47.93 13.72
C ALA A 5 -41.11 -48.09 14.94
N PRO A 6 -41.46 -48.69 16.11
CA PRO A 6 -40.52 -48.64 17.24
C PRO A 6 -39.62 -49.86 17.42
N ALA A 7 -39.78 -50.96 16.67
CA ALA A 7 -39.05 -52.22 16.93
C ALA A 7 -37.59 -52.21 16.36
N LEU A 8 -37.34 -51.56 15.24
CA LEU A 8 -36.01 -51.44 14.65
C LEU A 8 -35.10 -50.45 15.42
N ALA A 9 -35.67 -49.37 15.88
CA ALA A 9 -34.98 -48.37 16.70
C ALA A 9 -34.51 -48.96 18.06
N ARG A 10 -35.28 -49.86 18.68
CA ARG A 10 -34.90 -50.49 19.96
C ARG A 10 -33.75 -51.51 19.84
N ARG A 11 -33.50 -52.08 18.65
CA ARG A 11 -32.38 -53.04 18.41
C ARG A 11 -31.07 -52.38 18.05
N LEU A 12 -31.07 -51.20 17.45
CA LEU A 12 -29.88 -50.41 17.12
C LEU A 12 -29.35 -49.60 18.29
N ASP A 13 -30.19 -49.31 19.29
CA ASP A 13 -29.96 -48.38 20.38
C ASP A 13 -28.69 -48.69 21.23
N PRO A 14 -28.33 -49.89 21.65
CA PRO A 14 -27.21 -50.10 22.56
C PRO A 14 -25.84 -50.00 21.91
N TRP A 15 -25.73 -50.06 20.56
CA TRP A 15 -24.47 -50.04 19.86
C TRP A 15 -24.25 -48.74 19.07
N VAL A 16 -25.23 -48.35 18.30
CA VAL A 16 -25.17 -47.22 17.37
C VAL A 16 -25.18 -45.87 18.07
N LEU A 17 -26.03 -45.71 19.05
CA LEU A 17 -26.18 -44.42 19.72
C LEU A 17 -24.92 -43.95 20.47
N PRO A 18 -24.16 -44.83 21.20
CA PRO A 18 -22.87 -44.39 21.77
C PRO A 18 -21.81 -44.07 20.74
N LEU A 19 -21.77 -44.80 19.59
CA LEU A 19 -20.86 -44.46 18.50
C LEU A 19 -21.15 -43.12 17.90
N LEU A 20 -22.42 -42.83 17.61
CA LEU A 20 -22.86 -41.51 17.08
C LEU A 20 -22.61 -40.38 18.05
N ALA A 21 -22.89 -40.60 19.34
CA ALA A 21 -22.62 -39.62 20.38
C ALA A 21 -21.12 -39.33 20.48
N GLY A 22 -20.29 -40.37 20.41
CA GLY A 22 -18.83 -40.20 20.39
C GLY A 22 -18.32 -39.47 19.15
N ALA A 23 -18.87 -39.78 17.98
CA ALA A 23 -18.56 -39.08 16.73
C ALA A 23 -18.96 -37.60 16.83
N LEU A 24 -20.15 -37.29 17.34
CA LEU A 24 -20.60 -35.90 17.55
C LEU A 24 -19.68 -35.17 18.56
N GLY A 25 -19.34 -35.81 19.67
CA GLY A 25 -18.42 -35.29 20.67
C GLY A 25 -17.06 -34.93 20.09
N ALA A 26 -16.51 -35.78 19.21
CA ALA A 26 -15.26 -35.52 18.50
C ALA A 26 -15.39 -34.34 17.53
N LEU A 27 -16.47 -34.29 16.72
CA LEU A 27 -16.72 -33.17 15.79
C LEU A 27 -16.81 -31.83 16.52
N LEU A 28 -17.51 -31.80 17.66
CA LEU A 28 -17.63 -30.61 18.48
C LEU A 28 -16.28 -30.23 19.10
N ALA A 29 -15.55 -31.21 19.67
CA ALA A 29 -14.25 -30.95 20.27
C ALA A 29 -13.25 -30.40 19.23
N VAL A 30 -13.16 -30.99 18.05
CA VAL A 30 -12.31 -30.50 16.98
C VAL A 30 -12.79 -29.13 16.47
N GLY A 31 -14.11 -28.96 16.27
CA GLY A 31 -14.66 -27.70 15.73
C GLY A 31 -14.41 -26.49 16.62
N PHE A 32 -14.48 -26.65 17.95
CA PHE A 32 -14.36 -25.54 18.89
C PHE A 32 -12.98 -25.42 19.57
N LEU A 33 -12.26 -26.54 19.77
CA LEU A 33 -11.04 -26.56 20.59
C LEU A 33 -9.74 -26.79 19.77
N ALA A 34 -9.84 -27.15 18.49
CA ALA A 34 -8.65 -27.36 17.66
C ALA A 34 -8.00 -26.01 17.29
N ARG A 35 -7.29 -25.44 18.25
CA ARG A 35 -6.49 -24.20 18.12
C ARG A 35 -5.17 -24.38 18.84
N GLU A 36 -4.10 -23.87 18.24
CA GLU A 36 -2.74 -23.91 18.80
C GLU A 36 -1.93 -22.74 18.30
N ASP A 37 -1.25 -22.04 19.20
CA ASP A 37 -0.32 -20.98 18.84
C ASP A 37 1.09 -21.60 18.75
N ALA A 38 1.74 -21.41 17.61
CA ALA A 38 3.08 -21.92 17.32
C ALA A 38 4.01 -20.77 16.89
N ARG A 39 5.27 -20.83 17.29
CA ARG A 39 6.29 -19.91 16.80
C ARG A 39 7.06 -20.53 15.64
N VAL A 40 7.13 -19.80 14.55
CA VAL A 40 7.91 -20.15 13.36
C VAL A 40 8.80 -18.95 13.01
N GLY A 41 10.06 -19.04 13.39
CA GLY A 41 11.01 -17.95 13.24
C GLY A 41 10.60 -16.67 13.99
N PRO A 42 10.47 -15.53 13.28
CA PRO A 42 10.02 -14.27 13.87
C PRO A 42 8.51 -14.19 14.05
N ALA A 43 7.72 -15.11 13.49
CA ALA A 43 6.27 -15.04 13.50
C ALA A 43 5.63 -15.95 14.55
N THR A 44 4.56 -15.44 15.19
CA THR A 44 3.62 -16.25 15.98
C THR A 44 2.43 -16.58 15.09
N ILE A 45 2.19 -17.88 14.87
CA ILE A 45 1.15 -18.39 13.97
C ILE A 45 0.11 -19.14 14.79
N ARG A 46 -1.15 -18.73 14.69
CA ARG A 46 -2.28 -19.48 15.23
C ARG A 46 -2.79 -20.49 14.23
N LEU A 47 -2.63 -21.76 14.54
CA LEU A 47 -3.20 -22.88 13.80
C LEU A 47 -4.61 -23.18 14.29
N SER A 48 -5.55 -23.44 13.39
CA SER A 48 -6.89 -23.89 13.72
C SER A 48 -7.43 -24.84 12.65
N ALA A 49 -8.31 -25.74 13.07
CA ALA A 49 -9.01 -26.65 12.18
C ALA A 49 -10.50 -26.70 12.51
N ARG A 50 -11.32 -26.90 11.49
CA ARG A 50 -12.75 -27.03 11.64
C ARG A 50 -13.33 -27.99 10.60
N PRO A 51 -14.40 -28.74 10.95
CA PRO A 51 -15.14 -29.51 9.96
C PRO A 51 -15.63 -28.60 8.82
N ALA A 52 -15.51 -29.05 7.58
CA ALA A 52 -15.89 -28.33 6.37
C ALA A 52 -16.31 -29.32 5.28
N LEU A 53 -17.05 -28.87 4.28
CA LEU A 53 -17.47 -29.75 3.17
C LEU A 53 -16.33 -29.98 2.16
N VAL A 54 -15.34 -29.09 2.11
CA VAL A 54 -14.23 -29.13 1.16
C VAL A 54 -12.92 -28.95 1.90
N GLY A 55 -11.93 -29.78 1.57
CA GLY A 55 -10.58 -29.73 2.11
C GLY A 55 -9.82 -28.50 1.61
N THR A 56 -9.66 -27.52 2.48
CA THR A 56 -8.96 -26.26 2.14
C THR A 56 -7.97 -25.91 3.22
N SER A 57 -6.86 -25.31 2.81
CA SER A 57 -5.94 -24.63 3.71
C SER A 57 -5.95 -23.14 3.42
N ARG A 58 -6.02 -22.32 4.49
CA ARG A 58 -5.99 -20.87 4.40
C ARG A 58 -4.87 -20.31 5.27
N LEU A 59 -4.03 -19.49 4.68
CA LEU A 59 -3.07 -18.64 5.40
C LEU A 59 -3.63 -17.23 5.46
N ALA A 60 -3.85 -16.73 6.66
CA ALA A 60 -4.30 -15.36 6.91
C ALA A 60 -3.15 -14.53 7.50
N VAL A 61 -2.96 -13.34 6.97
CA VAL A 61 -1.96 -12.36 7.41
C VAL A 61 -2.69 -11.05 7.67
N PRO A 62 -3.37 -10.88 8.81
CA PRO A 62 -4.02 -9.62 9.15
C PRO A 62 -2.98 -8.49 9.26
N PRO A 63 -3.29 -7.28 8.79
CA PRO A 63 -4.51 -6.83 8.12
C PRO A 63 -4.53 -7.08 6.60
N PHE A 64 -3.46 -7.65 6.02
CA PHE A 64 -3.24 -7.76 4.57
C PHE A 64 -4.22 -8.70 3.85
N GLY A 65 -4.90 -9.59 4.57
CA GLY A 65 -5.86 -10.51 3.97
C GLY A 65 -5.49 -11.98 4.14
N SER A 66 -5.87 -12.82 3.18
CA SER A 66 -5.60 -14.25 3.24
C SER A 66 -5.41 -14.89 1.87
N MET A 67 -4.61 -15.96 1.82
CA MET A 67 -4.55 -16.87 0.68
C MET A 67 -5.15 -18.22 1.04
N SER A 68 -5.84 -18.88 0.12
CA SER A 68 -6.45 -20.18 0.31
C SER A 68 -6.28 -21.08 -0.90
N ALA A 69 -6.08 -22.37 -0.64
CA ALA A 69 -5.95 -23.38 -1.68
C ALA A 69 -6.71 -24.66 -1.29
N ARG A 70 -7.12 -25.44 -2.29
CA ARG A 70 -7.66 -26.79 -2.08
C ARG A 70 -6.49 -27.77 -1.96
N THR A 71 -5.95 -27.91 -0.75
CA THR A 71 -4.73 -28.68 -0.49
C THR A 71 -4.95 -30.15 -0.26
N HIS A 72 -6.19 -30.59 -0.04
CA HIS A 72 -6.49 -31.98 0.29
C HIS A 72 -7.95 -32.31 0.02
N GLN A 73 -8.25 -33.60 -0.03
CA GLN A 73 -9.61 -34.12 -0.02
C GLN A 73 -10.06 -34.36 1.43
N GLY A 74 -11.37 -34.26 1.66
CA GLY A 74 -11.97 -34.59 2.96
C GLY A 74 -12.64 -33.40 3.66
N PRO A 75 -13.37 -33.68 4.75
CA PRO A 75 -14.27 -32.76 5.40
C PRO A 75 -13.57 -31.93 6.49
N LEU A 76 -12.38 -31.43 6.25
CA LEU A 76 -11.62 -30.60 7.19
C LEU A 76 -11.08 -29.36 6.51
N ALA A 77 -11.15 -28.22 7.17
CA ALA A 77 -10.46 -27.00 6.72
C ALA A 77 -9.41 -26.57 7.75
N PHE A 78 -8.19 -26.34 7.28
CA PHE A 78 -7.09 -25.78 8.06
C PHE A 78 -7.00 -24.26 7.89
N ARG A 79 -6.63 -23.56 8.95
CA ARG A 79 -6.32 -22.15 8.92
C ARG A 79 -5.06 -21.88 9.75
N ALA A 80 -4.12 -21.20 9.15
CA ALA A 80 -2.97 -20.59 9.83
C ALA A 80 -3.17 -19.06 9.79
N THR A 81 -3.10 -18.40 10.94
CA THR A 81 -3.20 -16.94 11.04
C THR A 81 -1.91 -16.42 11.63
N VAL A 82 -1.25 -15.49 10.96
CA VAL A 82 -0.10 -14.77 11.51
C VAL A 82 -0.64 -13.72 12.46
N ASP A 83 -0.42 -13.90 13.76
CA ASP A 83 -0.94 -12.98 14.79
C ASP A 83 0.04 -11.88 15.14
N ASP A 84 1.34 -12.18 15.11
CA ASP A 84 2.41 -11.24 15.46
C ASP A 84 3.70 -11.57 14.70
N VAL A 85 4.46 -10.53 14.38
CA VAL A 85 5.78 -10.66 13.74
C VAL A 85 6.79 -9.80 14.50
N ASP A 86 7.77 -10.43 15.08
CA ASP A 86 8.91 -9.77 15.73
C ASP A 86 9.80 -9.13 14.65
N VAL A 87 9.59 -7.83 14.43
CA VAL A 87 10.30 -7.04 13.40
C VAL A 87 11.81 -7.02 13.65
N GLY A 88 12.24 -7.03 14.93
CA GLY A 88 13.67 -7.07 15.29
C GLY A 88 14.34 -8.39 14.90
N ARG A 89 13.65 -9.52 15.05
CA ARG A 89 14.11 -10.82 14.58
C ARG A 89 14.02 -10.96 13.08
N LEU A 90 13.00 -10.41 12.46
CA LEU A 90 12.86 -10.38 11.01
C LEU A 90 14.03 -9.59 10.39
N GLY A 91 14.37 -8.41 10.92
CA GLY A 91 15.52 -7.64 10.50
C GLY A 91 16.83 -8.43 10.57
N LYS A 92 17.08 -9.12 11.70
CA LYS A 92 18.26 -9.99 11.84
C LYS A 92 18.31 -11.15 10.85
N LEU A 93 17.18 -11.72 10.47
CA LEU A 93 17.09 -12.75 9.42
C LEU A 93 17.42 -12.18 8.03
N LEU A 94 17.01 -10.94 7.78
CA LEU A 94 17.28 -10.23 6.53
C LEU A 94 18.72 -9.69 6.46
N ASP A 95 19.33 -9.36 7.59
CA ASP A 95 20.71 -8.85 7.73
C ASP A 95 21.78 -9.96 7.75
N THR A 96 21.46 -11.17 7.25
CA THR A 96 22.42 -12.28 7.25
C THR A 96 23.72 -11.87 6.53
N PRO A 97 24.90 -11.87 7.20
CA PRO A 97 26.15 -11.41 6.61
C PRO A 97 26.53 -12.26 5.39
N GLN A 98 27.01 -11.60 4.34
CA GLN A 98 27.62 -12.30 3.21
C GLN A 98 28.92 -12.97 3.72
N VAL A 99 28.92 -14.30 3.74
CA VAL A 99 30.15 -15.06 4.02
C VAL A 99 30.94 -15.16 2.72
N PRO A 100 32.16 -14.59 2.67
CA PRO A 100 33.01 -14.70 1.47
C PRO A 100 33.19 -16.16 1.06
N GLY A 101 32.91 -16.46 -0.23
CA GLY A 101 33.09 -17.80 -0.81
C GLY A 101 31.89 -18.74 -0.72
N ARG A 102 30.74 -18.37 -0.15
CA ARG A 102 29.50 -19.14 -0.23
C ARG A 102 28.54 -18.56 -1.26
N PRO A 103 27.94 -19.39 -2.16
CA PRO A 103 26.85 -18.94 -3.02
C PRO A 103 25.67 -18.40 -2.18
N ARG A 104 25.11 -17.27 -2.56
CA ARG A 104 24.01 -16.58 -1.85
C ARG A 104 22.78 -17.49 -1.65
N ALA A 105 22.50 -18.38 -2.61
CA ALA A 105 21.44 -19.39 -2.50
C ALA A 105 21.64 -20.33 -1.32
N ALA A 106 22.86 -20.79 -1.07
CA ALA A 106 23.18 -21.68 0.06
C ALA A 106 23.06 -20.99 1.42
N ALA A 107 23.31 -19.67 1.48
CA ALA A 107 23.10 -18.90 2.71
C ALA A 107 21.61 -18.71 3.02
N LEU A 108 20.79 -18.49 1.99
CA LEU A 108 19.33 -18.37 2.11
C LEU A 108 18.70 -19.71 2.51
N GLU A 109 19.09 -20.81 1.88
CA GLU A 109 18.66 -22.17 2.29
C GLU A 109 18.99 -22.45 3.75
N ALA A 110 20.20 -22.15 4.20
CA ALA A 110 20.61 -22.33 5.60
C ALA A 110 19.76 -21.49 6.57
N THR A 111 19.23 -20.36 6.13
CA THR A 111 18.35 -19.50 6.93
C THR A 111 16.90 -19.98 6.93
N LEU A 112 16.44 -20.60 5.83
CA LEU A 112 15.07 -21.10 5.67
C LEU A 112 14.87 -22.49 6.28
N ASP A 113 15.90 -23.35 6.27
CA ASP A 113 15.85 -24.70 6.84
C ASP A 113 15.35 -24.78 8.29
N PRO A 114 15.79 -23.92 9.23
CA PRO A 114 15.25 -23.90 10.59
C PRO A 114 13.77 -23.53 10.63
N LEU A 115 13.32 -22.62 9.78
CA LEU A 115 11.93 -22.18 9.72
C LEU A 115 11.03 -23.31 9.18
N GLU A 116 11.50 -24.02 8.15
CA GLU A 116 10.79 -25.17 7.61
C GLU A 116 10.64 -26.29 8.64
N ARG A 117 11.70 -26.58 9.39
CA ARG A 117 11.65 -27.58 10.49
C ARG A 117 10.67 -27.17 11.57
N GLN A 118 10.67 -25.90 12.00
CA GLN A 118 9.74 -25.38 12.99
C GLN A 118 8.28 -25.44 12.49
N ALA A 119 8.04 -25.07 11.23
CA ALA A 119 6.71 -25.17 10.62
C ALA A 119 6.21 -26.63 10.55
N ARG A 120 7.07 -27.57 10.16
CA ARG A 120 6.75 -29.01 10.15
C ARG A 120 6.44 -29.55 11.55
N GLN A 121 7.23 -29.16 12.56
CA GLN A 121 6.99 -29.54 13.96
C GLN A 121 5.66 -28.97 14.47
N ALA A 122 5.36 -27.70 14.19
CA ALA A 122 4.09 -27.09 14.54
C ALA A 122 2.91 -27.82 13.89
N ALA A 123 3.02 -28.13 12.60
CA ALA A 123 1.97 -28.85 11.87
C ALA A 123 1.74 -30.26 12.42
N SER A 124 2.82 -31.02 12.69
CA SER A 124 2.71 -32.40 13.25
C SER A 124 2.15 -32.38 14.68
N GLY A 125 2.57 -31.43 15.51
CA GLY A 125 2.01 -31.24 16.85
C GLY A 125 0.52 -30.93 16.81
N PHE A 126 0.11 -30.05 15.90
CA PHE A 126 -1.27 -29.68 15.73
C PHE A 126 -2.16 -30.85 15.24
N VAL A 127 -1.65 -31.69 14.32
CA VAL A 127 -2.34 -32.93 13.88
C VAL A 127 -2.54 -33.88 15.05
N LEU A 128 -1.51 -34.08 15.88
CA LEU A 128 -1.60 -34.90 17.09
C LEU A 128 -2.65 -34.34 18.08
N ARG A 129 -2.66 -33.02 18.26
CA ARG A 129 -3.66 -32.36 19.09
C ARG A 129 -5.09 -32.58 18.60
N ILE A 130 -5.33 -32.51 17.29
CA ILE A 130 -6.67 -32.82 16.70
C ILE A 130 -7.06 -34.26 17.01
N ALA A 131 -6.14 -35.22 16.89
CA ALA A 131 -6.39 -36.64 17.19
C ALA A 131 -6.74 -36.84 18.68
N LEU A 132 -6.01 -36.19 19.60
CA LEU A 132 -6.27 -36.24 21.02
C LEU A 132 -7.62 -35.59 21.40
N LEU A 133 -7.95 -34.44 20.79
CA LEU A 133 -9.22 -33.76 20.99
C LEU A 133 -10.40 -34.62 20.51
N GLY A 134 -10.25 -35.30 19.36
CA GLY A 134 -11.29 -36.19 18.86
C GLY A 134 -11.54 -37.39 19.79
N LEU A 135 -10.48 -38.00 20.31
CA LEU A 135 -10.57 -39.08 21.31
C LEU A 135 -11.21 -38.58 22.61
N ALA A 136 -10.74 -37.44 23.12
CA ALA A 136 -11.26 -36.84 24.37
C ALA A 136 -12.73 -36.45 24.23
N GLY A 137 -13.11 -35.80 23.13
CA GLY A 137 -14.49 -35.44 22.81
C GLY A 137 -15.41 -36.68 22.72
N GLY A 138 -14.89 -37.74 22.09
CA GLY A 138 -15.55 -39.02 22.05
C GLY A 138 -15.79 -39.61 23.47
N LEU A 139 -14.74 -39.61 24.30
CA LEU A 139 -14.87 -40.09 25.69
C LEU A 139 -15.84 -39.27 26.54
N VAL A 140 -15.79 -37.93 26.44
CA VAL A 140 -16.67 -37.03 27.16
C VAL A 140 -18.14 -37.27 26.81
N ALA A 141 -18.45 -37.68 25.60
CA ALA A 141 -19.80 -37.97 25.16
C ALA A 141 -20.48 -39.09 25.98
N VAL A 142 -19.73 -39.93 26.71
CA VAL A 142 -20.27 -40.92 27.62
C VAL A 142 -21.15 -40.28 28.73
N VAL A 143 -20.89 -39.00 29.04
CA VAL A 143 -21.66 -38.26 30.07
C VAL A 143 -23.13 -38.11 29.67
N LEU A 144 -23.46 -38.15 28.39
CA LEU A 144 -24.84 -38.08 27.89
C LEU A 144 -25.67 -39.32 28.23
N PHE A 145 -25.07 -40.40 28.74
CA PHE A 145 -25.75 -41.65 29.04
C PHE A 145 -25.99 -41.82 30.55
N PRO A 146 -27.21 -42.21 30.98
CA PRO A 146 -27.56 -42.37 32.40
C PRO A 146 -26.73 -43.45 33.10
N ARG A 147 -26.38 -44.52 32.36
CA ARG A 147 -25.50 -45.61 32.85
C ARG A 147 -24.12 -45.53 32.16
N ARG A 148 -23.12 -44.97 32.81
CA ARG A 148 -21.75 -44.78 32.30
C ARG A 148 -20.93 -46.06 32.45
N THR A 149 -21.25 -47.06 31.65
CA THR A 149 -20.49 -48.33 31.67
C THR A 149 -19.21 -48.27 30.84
N ARG A 150 -18.19 -49.06 31.22
CA ARG A 150 -16.93 -49.18 30.45
C ARG A 150 -17.19 -49.51 28.97
N ARG A 151 -18.21 -50.35 28.67
CA ARG A 151 -18.58 -50.70 27.29
C ARG A 151 -19.14 -49.51 26.50
N ARG A 152 -19.90 -48.61 27.13
CA ARG A 152 -20.40 -47.36 26.49
C ARG A 152 -19.27 -46.37 26.30
N ALA A 153 -18.39 -46.24 27.28
CA ALA A 153 -17.20 -45.38 27.13
C ALA A 153 -16.32 -45.85 25.98
N ALA A 154 -16.05 -47.15 25.88
CA ALA A 154 -15.26 -47.71 24.77
C ALA A 154 -15.91 -47.48 23.39
N ARG A 155 -17.26 -47.57 23.29
CA ARG A 155 -18.00 -47.28 22.06
C ARG A 155 -18.01 -45.80 21.72
N CYS A 156 -18.18 -44.93 22.68
CA CYS A 156 -18.05 -43.47 22.46
C CYS A 156 -16.63 -43.12 22.02
N ALA A 157 -15.61 -43.67 22.68
CA ALA A 157 -14.20 -43.48 22.26
C ALA A 157 -13.93 -43.96 20.83
N LEU A 158 -14.48 -45.15 20.50
CA LEU A 158 -14.37 -45.70 19.14
C LEU A 158 -15.08 -44.80 18.12
N GLY A 159 -16.27 -44.32 18.42
CA GLY A 159 -16.99 -43.37 17.56
C GLY A 159 -16.24 -42.07 17.36
N GLY A 160 -15.60 -41.55 18.41
CA GLY A 160 -14.73 -40.40 18.34
C GLY A 160 -13.48 -40.63 17.49
N LEU A 161 -12.85 -41.82 17.67
CA LEU A 161 -11.69 -42.21 16.90
C LEU A 161 -12.01 -42.36 15.39
N LEU A 162 -13.12 -43.03 15.08
CA LEU A 162 -13.58 -43.19 13.70
C LEU A 162 -13.91 -41.87 13.03
N ALA A 163 -14.63 -40.99 13.73
CA ALA A 163 -14.93 -39.65 13.21
C ALA A 163 -13.65 -38.82 12.96
N THR A 164 -12.70 -38.91 13.89
CA THR A 164 -11.40 -38.22 13.71
C THR A 164 -10.59 -38.83 12.54
N ALA A 165 -10.64 -40.12 12.38
CA ALA A 165 -9.98 -40.80 11.24
C ALA A 165 -10.63 -40.41 9.89
N VAL A 166 -11.94 -40.23 9.84
CA VAL A 166 -12.67 -39.73 8.66
C VAL A 166 -12.31 -38.25 8.37
N LEU A 167 -12.10 -37.44 9.41
CA LEU A 167 -11.68 -36.02 9.24
C LEU A 167 -10.23 -35.92 8.77
N LEU A 168 -9.31 -36.58 9.47
CA LEU A 168 -7.86 -36.42 9.25
C LEU A 168 -7.31 -37.34 8.16
N GLY A 169 -7.82 -38.59 8.03
CA GLY A 169 -7.27 -39.58 7.14
C GLY A 169 -7.19 -39.11 5.69
N PRO A 170 -8.30 -38.70 5.06
CA PRO A 170 -8.26 -38.17 3.70
C PRO A 170 -7.38 -36.90 3.58
N ALA A 171 -7.42 -36.01 4.60
CA ALA A 171 -6.64 -34.82 4.60
C ALA A 171 -5.13 -35.10 4.59
N LEU A 172 -4.66 -36.06 5.41
CA LEU A 172 -3.24 -36.42 5.49
C LEU A 172 -2.80 -37.24 4.27
N ALA A 173 -3.66 -38.10 3.74
CA ALA A 173 -3.33 -38.97 2.59
C ALA A 173 -3.23 -38.19 1.27
N THR A 174 -3.94 -37.08 1.14
CA THR A 174 -4.03 -36.28 -0.11
C THR A 174 -3.49 -34.87 0.00
N TYR A 175 -2.76 -34.54 1.08
CA TYR A 175 -2.25 -33.21 1.28
C TYR A 175 -1.19 -32.85 0.23
N ASP A 176 -1.48 -31.81 -0.54
CA ASP A 176 -0.61 -31.31 -1.59
C ASP A 176 -0.29 -29.81 -1.36
N VAL A 177 0.96 -29.55 -0.99
CA VAL A 177 1.48 -28.18 -0.79
C VAL A 177 1.55 -27.44 -2.13
N SER A 178 1.68 -28.16 -3.26
CA SER A 178 1.79 -27.54 -4.58
C SER A 178 0.51 -26.79 -4.99
N ALA A 179 -0.63 -27.11 -4.36
CA ALA A 179 -1.89 -26.36 -4.54
C ALA A 179 -1.77 -24.85 -4.18
N PHE A 180 -0.74 -24.47 -3.40
CA PHE A 180 -0.42 -23.06 -3.14
C PHE A 180 0.38 -22.40 -4.26
N ARG A 181 0.65 -23.06 -5.37
CA ARG A 181 1.20 -22.40 -6.57
C ARG A 181 0.18 -21.50 -7.25
N GLU A 182 -1.12 -21.85 -7.14
CA GLU A 182 -2.24 -21.09 -7.68
C GLU A 182 -3.31 -20.87 -6.60
N PRO A 183 -3.00 -20.12 -5.54
CA PRO A 183 -3.93 -19.90 -4.44
C PRO A 183 -5.00 -18.88 -4.84
N ARG A 184 -6.12 -18.90 -4.13
CA ARG A 184 -7.10 -17.83 -4.16
C ARG A 184 -6.76 -16.80 -3.09
N TYR A 185 -6.54 -15.59 -3.51
CA TYR A 185 -6.26 -14.47 -2.61
C TYR A 185 -7.53 -13.74 -2.22
N GLN A 186 -7.53 -13.10 -1.05
CA GLN A 186 -8.61 -12.26 -0.53
C GLN A 186 -8.00 -11.08 0.25
N GLY A 187 -8.63 -9.89 0.13
CA GLY A 187 -8.14 -8.67 0.74
C GLY A 187 -6.94 -8.11 -0.03
N ALA A 188 -6.08 -7.35 0.63
CA ALA A 188 -4.89 -6.79 0.00
C ALA A 188 -3.96 -7.85 -0.62
N LEU A 189 -3.97 -9.08 -0.11
CA LEU A 189 -3.26 -10.20 -0.73
C LEU A 189 -3.83 -10.62 -2.10
N GLU A 190 -4.99 -10.12 -2.52
CA GLU A 190 -5.50 -10.32 -3.89
C GLU A 190 -4.56 -9.67 -4.93
N TYR A 191 -3.87 -8.63 -4.51
CA TYR A 191 -2.81 -7.97 -5.28
C TYR A 191 -1.44 -8.64 -5.14
N ALA A 192 -1.32 -9.61 -4.21
CA ALA A 192 -0.07 -10.32 -3.93
C ALA A 192 0.51 -11.13 -5.10
N PRO A 193 -0.27 -11.71 -6.07
CA PRO A 193 0.34 -12.30 -7.27
C PRO A 193 1.15 -11.30 -8.08
N ALA A 194 0.74 -10.03 -8.03
CA ALA A 194 1.54 -8.94 -8.55
C ALA A 194 2.82 -8.70 -7.73
N LEU A 195 2.86 -9.04 -6.45
CA LEU A 195 3.98 -8.82 -5.52
C LEU A 195 4.87 -10.08 -5.31
N ILE A 196 4.28 -11.29 -5.36
CA ILE A 196 4.94 -12.53 -4.94
C ILE A 196 5.52 -13.33 -6.12
N GLY A 197 5.26 -12.94 -7.38
CA GLY A 197 5.70 -13.66 -8.58
C GLY A 197 7.16 -14.10 -8.56
N ASP A 198 8.00 -13.42 -7.77
CA ASP A 198 9.35 -13.87 -7.46
C ASP A 198 9.89 -13.17 -6.19
N VAL A 199 9.46 -13.61 -5.00
CA VAL A 199 9.93 -13.06 -3.71
C VAL A 199 11.46 -13.14 -3.61
N ARG A 200 12.09 -14.14 -4.20
CA ARG A 200 13.56 -14.27 -4.22
C ARG A 200 14.16 -13.16 -5.08
N THR A 201 13.67 -12.98 -6.28
CA THR A 201 14.16 -11.91 -7.19
C THR A 201 13.78 -10.52 -6.68
N GLY A 202 12.60 -10.36 -6.06
CA GLY A 202 12.16 -9.10 -5.48
C GLY A 202 13.02 -8.67 -4.27
N LEU A 203 13.29 -9.59 -3.34
CA LEU A 203 14.15 -9.30 -2.18
C LEU A 203 15.61 -9.06 -2.60
N ASP A 204 16.12 -9.80 -3.60
CA ASP A 204 17.45 -9.57 -4.13
C ASP A 204 17.53 -8.21 -4.85
N ARG A 205 16.51 -7.84 -5.62
CA ARG A 205 16.44 -6.52 -6.25
C ARG A 205 16.29 -5.37 -5.24
N LEU A 206 15.50 -5.55 -4.17
CA LEU A 206 15.41 -4.57 -3.07
C LEU A 206 16.75 -4.35 -2.36
N ARG A 207 17.51 -5.43 -2.15
CA ARG A 207 18.86 -5.34 -1.56
C ARG A 207 19.83 -4.70 -2.52
N THR A 208 19.81 -5.11 -3.79
CA THR A 208 20.65 -4.52 -4.84
C THR A 208 20.32 -3.04 -5.00
N LEU A 209 19.03 -2.67 -5.02
CA LEU A 209 18.63 -1.27 -5.09
C LEU A 209 19.11 -0.48 -3.86
N ARG A 210 19.00 -1.05 -2.65
CA ARG A 210 19.53 -0.40 -1.44
C ARG A 210 21.05 -0.25 -1.48
N GLU A 211 21.77 -1.29 -1.90
CA GLU A 211 23.22 -1.27 -2.04
C GLU A 211 23.66 -0.29 -3.17
N GLU A 212 22.92 -0.25 -4.26
CA GLU A 212 23.11 0.70 -5.35
C GLU A 212 22.81 2.13 -4.92
N MET A 213 21.74 2.35 -4.14
CA MET A 213 21.41 3.69 -3.63
C MET A 213 22.41 4.15 -2.56
N VAL A 214 22.97 3.24 -1.75
CA VAL A 214 24.08 3.57 -0.85
C VAL A 214 25.35 3.88 -1.65
N LEU A 215 25.64 3.11 -2.70
CA LEU A 215 26.75 3.37 -3.62
C LEU A 215 26.54 4.66 -4.43
N ILE A 216 25.31 4.93 -4.86
CA ILE A 216 24.94 6.19 -5.51
C ILE A 216 25.09 7.35 -4.54
N GLY A 217 24.69 7.19 -3.27
CA GLY A 217 24.93 8.20 -2.24
C GLY A 217 26.42 8.48 -2.02
N GLN A 218 27.27 7.45 -2.03
CA GLN A 218 28.72 7.61 -1.95
C GLN A 218 29.34 8.10 -3.26
N ASN A 219 28.73 7.77 -4.40
CA ASN A 219 29.17 8.23 -5.72
C ASN A 219 28.56 9.60 -6.06
N LEU A 220 27.45 9.99 -5.43
CA LEU A 220 26.89 11.33 -5.52
C LEU A 220 27.92 12.36 -5.04
N ASP A 221 28.55 12.14 -3.88
CA ASP A 221 29.64 12.98 -3.39
C ASP A 221 30.81 13.02 -4.36
N ARG A 222 31.12 11.91 -5.05
CA ARG A 222 32.17 11.84 -6.06
C ARG A 222 31.74 12.42 -7.41
N ALA A 223 30.49 12.20 -7.84
CA ALA A 223 29.96 12.76 -9.08
C ALA A 223 29.77 14.28 -8.94
N TYR A 224 29.39 14.77 -7.78
CA TYR A 224 29.36 16.20 -7.50
C TYR A 224 30.74 16.80 -7.25
N ALA A 225 31.69 16.05 -6.68
CA ALA A 225 33.08 16.45 -6.62
C ALA A 225 33.73 16.45 -8.03
N ALA A 226 33.28 15.60 -8.96
CA ALA A 226 33.68 15.57 -10.36
C ALA A 226 32.95 16.65 -11.21
N LEU A 227 31.72 17.01 -10.85
CA LEU A 227 31.05 18.22 -11.30
C LEU A 227 31.62 19.48 -10.60
N ALA A 228 32.87 19.43 -10.16
CA ALA A 228 33.72 20.37 -9.41
C ALA A 228 33.32 21.86 -9.32
N LYS A 229 32.16 22.22 -9.75
CA LYS A 229 31.32 23.39 -9.44
C LYS A 229 29.86 22.95 -9.55
N PRO A 230 29.01 23.13 -8.50
CA PRO A 230 27.58 23.17 -8.77
C PRO A 230 27.41 24.11 -9.97
N PRO A 231 26.58 23.70 -10.97
CA PRO A 231 26.39 24.57 -12.13
C PRO A 231 26.13 25.96 -11.61
N ALA A 232 26.88 26.96 -12.12
CA ALA A 232 26.85 28.33 -11.60
C ALA A 232 25.40 28.71 -11.31
N ASP A 233 25.14 29.29 -10.14
CA ASP A 233 23.80 29.80 -9.79
C ASP A 233 23.29 30.57 -11.02
N PRO A 234 22.20 30.15 -11.68
CA PRO A 234 21.72 30.77 -12.92
C PRO A 234 21.34 32.24 -12.73
N GLY A 235 21.34 32.73 -11.51
CA GLY A 235 21.14 34.12 -11.14
C GLY A 235 21.57 34.32 -9.69
N ASN A 236 22.40 35.32 -9.42
CA ASN A 236 22.85 35.62 -8.06
C ASN A 236 21.67 35.69 -7.07
N GLY A 237 21.67 34.79 -6.08
CA GLY A 237 20.67 34.75 -5.01
C GLY A 237 19.37 34.01 -5.38
N THR A 238 19.41 33.00 -6.25
CA THR A 238 18.25 32.15 -6.51
C THR A 238 17.78 31.39 -5.25
N VAL A 239 16.48 31.22 -5.12
CA VAL A 239 15.89 30.33 -4.12
C VAL A 239 15.80 28.92 -4.72
N ARG A 240 16.37 27.93 -4.05
CA ARG A 240 16.36 26.55 -4.49
C ARG A 240 15.26 25.78 -3.79
N VAL A 241 14.52 24.97 -4.54
CA VAL A 241 13.43 24.12 -4.05
C VAL A 241 13.63 22.73 -4.64
N LEU A 242 13.58 21.71 -3.80
CA LEU A 242 13.58 20.32 -4.26
C LEU A 242 12.14 19.92 -4.58
N HIS A 243 11.89 19.43 -5.79
CA HIS A 243 10.63 18.87 -6.23
C HIS A 243 10.76 17.37 -6.40
N ILE A 244 9.92 16.63 -5.70
CA ILE A 244 9.78 15.17 -5.75
C ILE A 244 8.31 14.79 -5.88
N SER A 245 8.03 13.55 -6.28
CA SER A 245 6.70 12.96 -6.38
C SER A 245 6.80 11.45 -6.45
N ASP A 246 5.68 10.76 -6.30
CA ASP A 246 5.54 9.34 -6.65
C ASP A 246 6.59 8.45 -5.94
N LEU A 247 6.69 8.60 -4.62
CA LEU A 247 7.59 7.82 -3.76
C LEU A 247 7.17 6.35 -3.64
N HIS A 248 5.87 6.06 -3.70
CA HIS A 248 5.31 4.71 -3.75
C HIS A 248 5.97 3.74 -2.76
N LEU A 249 6.01 4.13 -1.48
CA LEU A 249 6.54 3.34 -0.37
C LEU A 249 8.04 3.01 -0.46
N ASN A 250 8.81 3.68 -1.32
CA ASN A 250 10.24 3.45 -1.43
C ASN A 250 11.03 4.37 -0.47
N PRO A 251 11.58 3.85 0.66
CA PRO A 251 12.33 4.67 1.60
C PRO A 251 13.64 5.22 1.01
N ALA A 252 14.17 4.58 -0.02
CA ALA A 252 15.38 5.03 -0.67
C ALA A 252 15.18 6.34 -1.47
N GLY A 253 13.94 6.62 -1.90
CA GLY A 253 13.59 7.93 -2.46
C GLY A 253 13.71 9.05 -1.42
N PHE A 254 13.36 8.79 -0.16
CA PHE A 254 13.61 9.73 0.94
C PHE A 254 15.11 9.94 1.20
N ASP A 255 15.91 8.86 1.16
CA ASP A 255 17.37 8.96 1.35
C ASP A 255 18.02 9.81 0.25
N LEU A 256 17.56 9.67 -1.01
CA LEU A 256 17.96 10.51 -2.12
C LEU A 256 17.55 11.98 -1.90
N ALA A 257 16.28 12.20 -1.59
CA ALA A 257 15.72 13.54 -1.40
C ALA A 257 16.40 14.29 -0.24
N GLU A 258 16.66 13.64 0.91
CA GLU A 258 17.36 14.22 2.06
C GLU A 258 18.77 14.69 1.67
N ARG A 259 19.53 13.85 0.97
CA ARG A 259 20.87 14.19 0.49
C ARG A 259 20.86 15.37 -0.46
N LEU A 260 19.93 15.37 -1.44
CA LEU A 260 19.79 16.48 -2.38
C LEU A 260 19.38 17.78 -1.68
N ALA A 261 18.44 17.71 -0.72
CA ALA A 261 18.02 18.86 0.05
C ALA A 261 19.19 19.51 0.81
N ALA A 262 20.00 18.68 1.47
CA ALA A 262 21.19 19.15 2.19
C ALA A 262 22.27 19.69 1.25
N GLN A 263 22.56 18.97 0.15
CA GLN A 263 23.65 19.34 -0.76
C GLN A 263 23.37 20.63 -1.54
N PHE A 264 22.12 20.83 -1.97
CA PHE A 264 21.72 22.03 -2.69
C PHE A 264 21.28 23.16 -1.79
N ASP A 265 21.29 22.96 -0.45
CA ASP A 265 20.85 23.94 0.53
C ASP A 265 19.48 24.54 0.12
N VAL A 266 18.47 23.65 -0.05
CA VAL A 266 17.15 24.03 -0.53
C VAL A 266 16.35 24.72 0.55
N ALA A 267 15.50 25.66 0.17
CA ALA A 267 14.63 26.39 1.10
C ALA A 267 13.40 25.55 1.49
N ALA A 268 12.99 24.61 0.68
CA ALA A 268 11.87 23.70 0.92
C ALA A 268 11.97 22.44 0.07
N VAL A 269 11.28 21.39 0.51
CA VAL A 269 10.94 20.22 -0.29
C VAL A 269 9.47 20.34 -0.69
N VAL A 270 9.17 20.11 -1.96
CA VAL A 270 7.82 20.02 -2.51
C VAL A 270 7.60 18.59 -2.97
N ASP A 271 6.58 17.95 -2.42
CA ASP A 271 6.14 16.60 -2.78
C ASP A 271 4.74 16.70 -3.39
N THR A 272 4.63 16.36 -4.66
CA THR A 272 3.36 16.41 -5.40
C THR A 272 2.55 15.13 -5.30
N GLY A 273 2.77 14.29 -4.28
CA GLY A 273 1.89 13.19 -3.90
C GLY A 273 2.33 11.81 -4.34
N ASP A 274 1.46 10.83 -4.06
CA ASP A 274 1.69 9.40 -4.25
C ASP A 274 2.85 8.87 -3.37
N LEU A 275 2.77 9.20 -2.07
CA LEU A 275 3.60 8.58 -1.04
C LEU A 275 3.24 7.11 -0.85
N GLY A 276 1.93 6.80 -0.86
CA GLY A 276 1.35 5.47 -0.76
C GLY A 276 1.26 4.75 -2.09
N THR A 277 0.69 3.53 -2.05
CA THR A 277 0.45 2.73 -3.26
C THR A 277 -0.89 2.04 -3.23
N TRP A 278 -1.27 1.39 -2.12
CA TRP A 278 -2.47 0.55 -2.02
C TRP A 278 -3.47 1.01 -0.95
N GLY A 279 -3.11 2.00 -0.11
CA GLY A 279 -3.91 2.45 1.02
C GLY A 279 -4.01 1.41 2.13
N LEU A 280 -2.94 0.69 2.43
CA LEU A 280 -2.90 -0.33 3.46
C LEU A 280 -2.47 0.24 4.80
N PRO A 281 -2.98 -0.26 5.95
CA PRO A 281 -2.71 0.29 7.27
C PRO A 281 -1.24 0.54 7.64
N PRO A 282 -0.23 -0.26 7.20
CA PRO A 282 1.16 0.04 7.50
C PRO A 282 1.78 1.12 6.60
N GLU A 283 1.17 1.48 5.47
CA GLU A 283 1.73 2.46 4.52
C GLU A 283 1.96 3.85 5.11
N PRO A 284 1.05 4.41 5.94
CA PRO A 284 1.25 5.73 6.55
C PRO A 284 2.52 5.86 7.39
N GLN A 285 3.12 4.74 7.83
CA GLN A 285 4.38 4.78 8.59
C GLN A 285 5.55 5.35 7.78
N ILE A 286 5.48 5.29 6.43
CA ILE A 286 6.52 5.86 5.55
C ILE A 286 6.65 7.37 5.73
N ALA A 287 5.56 8.06 6.08
CA ALA A 287 5.53 9.50 6.30
C ALA A 287 6.45 9.96 7.47
N ALA A 288 6.85 9.05 8.38
CA ALA A 288 7.80 9.38 9.44
C ALA A 288 9.17 9.85 8.89
N ASN A 289 9.53 9.47 7.66
CA ASN A 289 10.76 9.92 7.02
C ASN A 289 10.74 11.44 6.71
N ILE A 290 9.57 12.06 6.62
CA ILE A 290 9.43 13.51 6.41
C ILE A 290 10.10 14.29 7.55
N GLY A 291 10.04 13.77 8.78
CA GLY A 291 10.67 14.38 9.95
C GLY A 291 12.21 14.49 9.88
N ARG A 292 12.86 13.87 8.89
CA ARG A 292 14.31 13.92 8.67
C ARG A 292 14.78 15.20 7.96
N PHE A 293 13.86 15.90 7.28
CA PHE A 293 14.21 17.15 6.59
C PHE A 293 14.24 18.32 7.57
N ASP A 294 15.31 19.12 7.52
CA ASP A 294 15.48 20.32 8.34
C ASP A 294 14.76 21.56 7.76
N VAL A 295 14.08 21.39 6.62
CA VAL A 295 13.36 22.44 5.88
C VAL A 295 11.86 22.14 5.81
N PRO A 296 10.99 23.14 5.53
CA PRO A 296 9.58 22.90 5.29
C PRO A 296 9.36 21.86 4.17
N TYR A 297 8.43 20.94 4.42
CA TYR A 297 8.00 19.91 3.50
C TYR A 297 6.56 20.20 3.07
N LEU A 298 6.37 20.62 1.83
CA LEU A 298 5.07 20.95 1.26
C LEU A 298 4.52 19.75 0.53
N PHE A 299 3.32 19.32 0.88
CA PHE A 299 2.72 18.09 0.35
C PHE A 299 1.33 18.36 -0.21
N VAL A 300 1.04 17.83 -1.39
CA VAL A 300 -0.31 17.67 -1.91
C VAL A 300 -0.61 16.19 -2.09
N LYS A 301 -1.82 15.79 -1.73
CA LYS A 301 -2.30 14.42 -1.82
C LYS A 301 -2.36 13.96 -3.29
N GLY A 302 -1.77 12.79 -3.59
CA GLY A 302 -1.94 12.08 -4.85
C GLY A 302 -3.12 11.10 -4.84
N ASN A 303 -3.33 10.41 -5.97
CA ASN A 303 -4.44 9.46 -6.09
C ASN A 303 -4.18 8.11 -5.40
N HIS A 304 -2.97 7.81 -4.99
CA HIS A 304 -2.63 6.65 -4.17
C HIS A 304 -2.56 6.92 -2.66
N ASP A 305 -2.75 8.16 -2.25
CA ASP A 305 -2.75 8.54 -0.85
C ASP A 305 -4.17 8.54 -0.28
N ASP A 306 -4.40 7.82 0.82
CA ASP A 306 -5.66 7.84 1.55
C ASP A 306 -5.65 8.89 2.68
N ALA A 307 -6.75 8.97 3.42
CA ALA A 307 -6.88 9.91 4.53
C ALA A 307 -5.89 9.63 5.67
N ASP A 308 -5.54 8.36 5.90
CA ASP A 308 -4.59 7.96 6.94
C ASP A 308 -3.16 8.38 6.55
N MET A 309 -2.80 8.29 5.27
CA MET A 309 -1.53 8.81 4.76
C MET A 309 -1.45 10.32 4.93
N VAL A 310 -2.48 11.06 4.53
CA VAL A 310 -2.54 12.53 4.71
C VAL A 310 -2.39 12.92 6.18
N ALA A 311 -3.07 12.21 7.08
CA ALA A 311 -2.97 12.44 8.52
C ALA A 311 -1.55 12.15 9.06
N ALA A 312 -0.90 11.09 8.57
CA ALA A 312 0.47 10.75 8.95
C ALA A 312 1.49 11.78 8.45
N VAL A 313 1.30 12.32 7.24
CA VAL A 313 2.11 13.45 6.74
C VAL A 313 1.93 14.67 7.66
N ALA A 314 0.69 15.07 7.94
CA ALA A 314 0.36 16.23 8.77
C ALA A 314 0.89 16.11 10.22
N ALA A 315 1.16 14.91 10.71
CA ALA A 315 1.73 14.69 12.04
C ALA A 315 3.21 15.12 12.16
N ASN A 316 3.92 15.33 11.05
CA ASN A 316 5.30 15.81 11.06
C ASN A 316 5.32 17.34 11.21
N ARG A 317 6.16 17.85 12.13
CA ARG A 317 6.21 19.27 12.47
C ARG A 317 6.64 20.19 11.33
N ASN A 318 7.46 19.68 10.41
CA ASN A 318 7.97 20.41 9.25
C ASN A 318 7.08 20.21 8.00
N ALA A 319 6.01 19.38 8.08
CA ALA A 319 5.12 19.11 6.97
C ALA A 319 3.95 20.11 6.92
N HIS A 320 3.63 20.53 5.72
CA HIS A 320 2.50 21.40 5.40
C HIS A 320 1.68 20.74 4.30
N VAL A 321 0.55 20.16 4.68
CA VAL A 321 -0.41 19.58 3.72
C VAL A 321 -1.22 20.72 3.10
N LEU A 322 -1.16 20.82 1.78
CA LEU A 322 -1.83 21.87 1.03
C LEU A 322 -3.03 21.28 0.29
N ASP A 323 -4.23 21.68 0.70
CA ASP A 323 -5.49 21.37 0.03
C ASP A 323 -6.42 22.58 0.09
N GLY A 324 -6.47 23.33 -0.99
CA GLY A 324 -7.13 24.63 -1.05
C GLY A 324 -6.46 25.70 -0.17
N THR A 325 -5.24 25.44 0.27
CA THR A 325 -4.47 26.30 1.17
C THR A 325 -3.11 26.66 0.58
N GLY A 326 -2.49 27.72 1.11
CA GLY A 326 -1.18 28.18 0.67
C GLY A 326 -0.15 28.19 1.80
N PHE A 327 1.14 28.16 1.42
CA PHE A 327 2.27 28.34 2.31
C PHE A 327 3.37 29.15 1.63
N GLU A 328 4.02 30.04 2.37
CA GLU A 328 5.08 30.89 1.84
C GLU A 328 6.44 30.48 2.40
N VAL A 329 7.42 30.23 1.51
CA VAL A 329 8.81 29.94 1.85
C VAL A 329 9.72 30.83 1.03
N ALA A 330 10.66 31.54 1.67
CA ALA A 330 11.65 32.40 1.03
C ALA A 330 11.03 33.41 0.03
N GLY A 331 9.82 33.89 0.35
CA GLY A 331 9.06 34.83 -0.47
C GLY A 331 8.39 34.19 -1.70
N ILE A 332 8.38 32.85 -1.83
CA ILE A 332 7.63 32.11 -2.84
C ILE A 332 6.34 31.63 -2.21
N ARG A 333 5.19 32.00 -2.78
CA ARG A 333 3.87 31.56 -2.33
C ARG A 333 3.45 30.32 -3.12
N PHE A 334 3.32 29.21 -2.40
CA PHE A 334 2.80 27.95 -2.91
C PHE A 334 1.32 27.85 -2.56
N PHE A 335 0.53 27.26 -3.44
CA PHE A 335 -0.86 26.92 -3.22
C PHE A 335 -1.08 25.50 -3.72
N GLY A 336 -1.70 24.63 -2.93
CA GLY A 336 -1.87 23.23 -3.30
C GLY A 336 -3.33 22.81 -3.34
N VAL A 337 -3.63 21.83 -4.18
CA VAL A 337 -4.94 21.20 -4.27
C VAL A 337 -4.76 19.69 -4.33
N ALA A 338 -5.40 18.97 -3.41
CA ALA A 338 -5.38 17.53 -3.33
C ALA A 338 -6.05 16.87 -4.53
N ASP A 339 -5.54 15.72 -4.98
CA ASP A 339 -6.23 14.88 -5.95
C ASP A 339 -7.54 14.37 -5.32
N PRO A 340 -8.72 14.60 -5.96
CA PRO A 340 -10.01 14.20 -5.41
C PRO A 340 -10.23 12.68 -5.48
N THR A 341 -9.39 11.95 -6.20
CA THR A 341 -9.55 10.51 -6.41
C THR A 341 -8.71 9.71 -5.43
N PHE A 342 -9.08 8.44 -5.27
CA PHE A 342 -8.30 7.43 -4.59
C PHE A 342 -8.34 6.15 -5.40
N THR A 343 -7.18 5.68 -5.85
CA THR A 343 -7.05 4.54 -6.77
C THR A 343 -6.05 3.51 -6.23
N PRO A 344 -6.41 2.74 -5.18
CA PRO A 344 -5.49 1.82 -4.50
C PRO A 344 -5.09 0.59 -5.34
N GLY A 345 -5.45 0.52 -6.62
CA GLY A 345 -5.16 -0.64 -7.47
C GLY A 345 -5.64 -0.48 -8.90
N LYS A 346 -5.52 -1.54 -9.70
CA LYS A 346 -5.99 -1.58 -11.09
C LYS A 346 -7.49 -1.91 -11.15
N GLY A 347 -8.25 -1.32 -12.06
CA GLY A 347 -9.66 -1.68 -12.32
C GLY A 347 -10.67 -0.54 -12.20
N TYR A 348 -10.22 0.68 -12.03
CA TYR A 348 -11.06 1.86 -12.03
C TYR A 348 -11.39 2.29 -13.46
N ARG A 349 -12.56 2.94 -13.62
CA ARG A 349 -12.91 3.59 -14.89
C ARG A 349 -12.12 4.90 -15.01
N VAL A 350 -11.00 4.82 -15.69
CA VAL A 350 -10.08 5.94 -15.89
C VAL A 350 -10.82 7.18 -16.44
N GLU A 351 -11.71 6.99 -17.39
CA GLU A 351 -12.47 8.05 -18.04
C GLU A 351 -13.35 8.88 -17.07
N GLU A 352 -13.95 8.23 -16.05
CA GLU A 352 -14.77 8.93 -15.05
C GLU A 352 -13.91 9.83 -14.16
N PHE A 353 -12.72 9.37 -13.81
CA PHE A 353 -11.80 10.16 -13.01
C PHE A 353 -11.14 11.30 -13.79
N GLU A 354 -10.84 11.08 -15.06
CA GLU A 354 -10.31 12.11 -15.94
C GLU A 354 -11.30 13.27 -16.07
N LYS A 355 -12.55 12.95 -16.32
CA LYS A 355 -13.63 13.94 -16.38
C LYS A 355 -13.82 14.69 -15.07
N LEU A 356 -13.82 13.99 -13.94
CA LEU A 356 -13.91 14.61 -12.61
C LEU A 356 -12.78 15.62 -12.38
N LYS A 357 -11.54 15.27 -12.74
CA LYS A 357 -10.37 16.15 -12.59
C LYS A 357 -10.47 17.37 -13.50
N GLU A 358 -10.94 17.19 -14.72
CA GLU A 358 -11.17 18.31 -15.65
C GLU A 358 -12.26 19.26 -15.14
N GLU A 359 -13.39 18.74 -14.68
CA GLU A 359 -14.46 19.54 -14.07
C GLU A 359 -13.95 20.29 -12.81
N ARG A 360 -13.14 19.63 -11.99
CA ARG A 360 -12.52 20.23 -10.80
C ARG A 360 -11.52 21.33 -11.13
N SER A 361 -10.85 21.26 -12.28
CA SER A 361 -9.83 22.25 -12.66
C SER A 361 -10.38 23.68 -12.79
N VAL A 362 -11.66 23.82 -13.10
CA VAL A 362 -12.35 25.14 -13.09
C VAL A 362 -12.40 25.71 -11.67
N ALA A 363 -12.77 24.89 -10.69
CA ALA A 363 -12.80 25.29 -9.29
C ALA A 363 -11.39 25.59 -8.75
N VAL A 364 -10.36 24.91 -9.28
CA VAL A 364 -8.95 25.19 -8.95
C VAL A 364 -8.55 26.58 -9.46
N ALA A 365 -8.90 26.93 -10.70
CA ALA A 365 -8.65 28.26 -11.25
C ALA A 365 -9.30 29.35 -10.40
N ASP A 366 -10.58 29.17 -10.06
CA ASP A 366 -11.32 30.07 -9.17
C ASP A 366 -10.69 30.16 -7.77
N ALA A 367 -10.17 29.05 -7.24
CA ALA A 367 -9.52 29.03 -5.93
C ALA A 367 -8.19 29.81 -5.96
N VAL A 368 -7.42 29.71 -7.03
CA VAL A 368 -6.21 30.49 -7.26
C VAL A 368 -6.54 31.99 -7.31
N ASP A 369 -7.57 32.39 -8.03
CA ASP A 369 -7.95 33.80 -8.18
C ASP A 369 -8.52 34.40 -6.90
N ARG A 370 -9.16 33.59 -6.05
CA ARG A 370 -9.67 34.04 -4.73
C ARG A 370 -8.59 34.24 -3.68
N GLN A 371 -7.33 33.86 -3.94
CA GLN A 371 -6.26 34.09 -2.98
C GLN A 371 -6.00 35.60 -2.82
N ALA A 372 -5.93 36.07 -1.58
CA ALA A 372 -5.64 37.47 -1.25
C ALA A 372 -4.32 37.95 -1.87
N LEU A 373 -3.33 37.07 -1.91
CA LEU A 373 -2.07 37.26 -2.63
C LEU A 373 -1.94 36.14 -3.66
N ARG A 374 -1.86 36.49 -4.94
CA ARG A 374 -1.72 35.52 -6.03
C ARG A 374 -0.58 34.55 -5.75
N PRO A 375 -0.80 33.23 -5.82
CA PRO A 375 0.26 32.25 -5.71
C PRO A 375 1.30 32.40 -6.81
N HIS A 376 2.55 32.08 -6.51
CA HIS A 376 3.61 31.96 -7.52
C HIS A 376 3.68 30.56 -8.09
N VAL A 377 3.30 29.55 -7.29
CA VAL A 377 3.37 28.14 -7.64
C VAL A 377 2.06 27.46 -7.22
N LEU A 378 1.44 26.75 -8.15
CA LEU A 378 0.34 25.81 -7.91
C LEU A 378 0.90 24.39 -7.85
N LEU A 379 0.57 23.64 -6.80
CA LEU A 379 0.91 22.24 -6.62
C LEU A 379 -0.33 21.39 -6.87
N VAL A 380 -0.22 20.44 -7.76
CA VAL A 380 -1.22 19.40 -8.01
C VAL A 380 -0.50 18.08 -8.23
N HIS A 381 -1.15 16.95 -7.97
CA HIS A 381 -0.58 15.66 -8.33
C HIS A 381 -0.76 15.39 -9.82
N ASP A 382 -2.00 15.45 -10.31
CA ASP A 382 -2.35 15.24 -11.71
C ASP A 382 -2.57 16.58 -12.43
N GLY A 383 -1.81 16.82 -13.50
CA GLY A 383 -1.83 18.06 -14.27
C GLY A 383 -3.19 18.43 -14.87
N ARG A 384 -4.12 17.48 -14.98
CA ARG A 384 -5.51 17.75 -15.40
C ARG A 384 -6.24 18.67 -14.43
N LEU A 385 -5.89 18.62 -13.14
CA LEU A 385 -6.43 19.55 -12.13
C LEU A 385 -5.99 21.00 -12.35
N ALA A 386 -4.91 21.24 -13.07
CA ALA A 386 -4.41 22.58 -13.39
C ALA A 386 -4.86 23.09 -14.78
N THR A 387 -5.65 22.34 -15.55
CA THR A 387 -5.98 22.66 -16.94
C THR A 387 -6.45 24.10 -17.11
N TYR A 388 -7.44 24.54 -16.35
CA TYR A 388 -7.99 25.90 -16.41
C TYR A 388 -7.34 26.88 -15.43
N ALA A 389 -6.44 26.41 -14.54
CA ALA A 389 -5.61 27.27 -13.70
C ALA A 389 -4.37 27.79 -14.44
N ARG A 390 -4.01 27.20 -15.58
CA ARG A 390 -2.96 27.69 -16.45
C ARG A 390 -3.36 29.06 -17.01
N GLY A 391 -2.41 29.99 -17.00
CA GLY A 391 -2.67 31.40 -17.30
C GLY A 391 -3.08 32.24 -16.09
N HIS A 392 -3.44 31.64 -14.96
CA HIS A 392 -3.74 32.33 -13.70
C HIS A 392 -2.55 32.35 -12.74
N VAL A 393 -1.63 31.40 -12.82
CA VAL A 393 -0.46 31.22 -11.95
C VAL A 393 0.82 31.08 -12.77
N PRO A 394 1.97 31.65 -12.32
CA PRO A 394 3.23 31.58 -13.10
C PRO A 394 3.76 30.17 -13.31
N THR A 395 3.61 29.28 -12.32
CA THR A 395 4.22 27.94 -12.34
C THR A 395 3.26 26.92 -11.78
N VAL A 396 3.21 25.75 -12.42
CA VAL A 396 2.53 24.54 -11.92
C VAL A 396 3.59 23.46 -11.71
N LEU A 397 3.56 22.79 -10.55
CA LEU A 397 4.34 21.59 -10.28
C LEU A 397 3.40 20.40 -10.17
N GLU A 398 3.73 19.30 -10.87
CA GLU A 398 2.92 18.09 -10.96
C GLU A 398 3.76 16.81 -10.96
N GLY A 399 3.15 15.64 -10.68
CA GLY A 399 3.74 14.30 -10.72
C GLY A 399 2.95 13.34 -11.61
N HIS A 400 2.53 12.19 -11.04
CA HIS A 400 1.56 11.22 -11.56
C HIS A 400 2.01 10.36 -12.75
N LEU A 401 2.68 10.92 -13.75
CA LEU A 401 3.03 10.17 -14.96
C LEU A 401 4.40 9.48 -14.91
N HIS A 402 5.12 9.57 -13.78
CA HIS A 402 6.44 8.99 -13.57
C HIS A 402 7.47 9.37 -14.65
N ALA A 403 7.25 10.47 -15.35
CA ALA A 403 8.10 10.94 -16.43
C ALA A 403 8.23 12.45 -16.41
N PHE A 404 9.46 12.94 -16.52
CA PHE A 404 9.71 14.38 -16.63
C PHE A 404 9.00 14.95 -17.84
N GLY A 405 8.40 16.11 -17.64
CA GLY A 405 7.75 16.88 -18.70
C GLY A 405 7.72 18.36 -18.39
N THR A 406 7.70 19.18 -19.43
CA THR A 406 7.54 20.62 -19.27
C THR A 406 6.83 21.24 -20.44
N GLU A 407 5.95 22.20 -20.18
CA GLU A 407 5.22 22.94 -21.18
C GLU A 407 4.95 24.38 -20.73
N VAL A 408 4.60 25.24 -21.67
CA VAL A 408 4.11 26.59 -21.36
C VAL A 408 2.76 26.79 -22.00
N VAL A 409 1.74 27.07 -21.18
CA VAL A 409 0.38 27.34 -21.63
C VAL A 409 -0.14 28.59 -20.92
N GLY A 410 -0.66 29.56 -21.66
CA GLY A 410 -1.16 30.83 -21.08
C GLY A 410 -0.09 31.60 -20.27
N GLY A 411 1.20 31.43 -20.63
CA GLY A 411 2.31 32.00 -19.86
C GLY A 411 2.69 31.22 -18.59
N THR A 412 1.90 30.25 -18.17
CA THR A 412 2.21 29.34 -17.06
C THR A 412 3.23 28.30 -17.50
N ARG A 413 4.33 28.16 -16.76
CA ARG A 413 5.28 27.05 -16.89
C ARG A 413 4.78 25.88 -16.05
N THR A 414 4.47 24.76 -16.68
CA THR A 414 4.25 23.47 -15.99
C THR A 414 5.55 22.68 -15.96
N LEU A 415 5.90 22.16 -14.80
CA LEU A 415 7.03 21.25 -14.57
C LEU A 415 6.49 19.98 -13.91
N ARG A 416 6.55 18.87 -14.63
CA ARG A 416 6.21 17.55 -14.13
C ARG A 416 7.47 16.82 -13.77
N THR A 417 7.55 16.34 -12.51
CA THR A 417 8.64 15.47 -12.10
C THR A 417 8.38 14.02 -12.49
N GLY A 418 9.43 13.21 -12.52
CA GLY A 418 9.26 11.75 -12.60
C GLY A 418 8.95 11.16 -11.23
N THR A 419 9.45 9.96 -10.97
CA THR A 419 9.19 9.25 -9.70
C THR A 419 10.44 9.24 -8.82
N ALA A 420 10.37 9.81 -7.61
CA ALA A 420 11.47 9.75 -6.66
C ALA A 420 11.62 8.34 -6.04
N GLY A 421 10.55 7.56 -6.02
CA GLY A 421 10.53 6.18 -5.56
C GLY A 421 10.79 5.15 -6.66
N ALA A 422 11.22 5.54 -7.87
CA ALA A 422 11.40 4.63 -9.00
C ALA A 422 10.13 3.79 -9.27
N ALA A 423 8.93 4.41 -9.27
CA ALA A 423 7.63 3.78 -9.42
C ALA A 423 7.33 2.66 -8.37
N GLY A 424 8.06 2.64 -7.27
CA GLY A 424 7.80 1.75 -6.14
C GLY A 424 7.95 0.25 -6.41
N PRO A 425 7.22 -0.60 -5.68
CA PRO A 425 7.35 -2.06 -5.77
C PRO A 425 7.05 -2.66 -7.13
N ASP A 426 6.21 -2.02 -7.94
CA ASP A 426 5.85 -2.51 -9.28
C ASP A 426 7.02 -2.43 -10.27
N ASN A 427 7.95 -1.51 -10.04
CA ASN A 427 9.14 -1.32 -10.88
C ASN A 427 10.12 -2.51 -10.81
N PHE A 428 10.15 -3.23 -9.69
CA PHE A 428 11.02 -4.40 -9.52
C PHE A 428 10.71 -5.56 -10.49
N ARG A 429 9.55 -5.48 -11.16
CA ARG A 429 9.07 -6.50 -12.11
C ARG A 429 9.08 -6.01 -13.53
N ALA A 430 9.25 -4.72 -13.75
CA ALA A 430 9.29 -4.16 -15.08
C ALA A 430 10.48 -4.75 -15.86
N ALA A 431 10.22 -5.12 -17.11
CA ALA A 431 11.28 -5.55 -18.02
C ALA A 431 12.25 -4.38 -18.29
N ASP A 432 11.73 -3.15 -18.20
CA ASP A 432 12.45 -1.90 -18.33
C ASP A 432 12.12 -1.02 -17.12
N PRO A 433 12.94 -1.08 -16.07
CA PRO A 433 12.66 -0.37 -14.83
C PRO A 433 12.81 1.15 -14.98
N VAL A 434 11.87 1.89 -14.43
CA VAL A 434 11.86 3.36 -14.41
C VAL A 434 12.94 3.86 -13.44
N PRO A 435 13.79 4.83 -13.84
CA PRO A 435 14.77 5.42 -12.93
C PRO A 435 14.12 6.30 -11.85
N ALA A 436 14.78 6.43 -10.70
CA ALA A 436 14.42 7.44 -9.72
C ALA A 436 14.82 8.83 -10.22
N THR A 437 13.93 9.82 -10.02
CA THR A 437 14.16 11.20 -10.45
C THR A 437 13.76 12.20 -9.37
N ALA A 438 14.48 13.32 -9.34
CA ALA A 438 14.17 14.48 -8.51
C ALA A 438 14.66 15.74 -9.21
N GLU A 439 14.01 16.88 -8.96
CA GLU A 439 14.37 18.15 -9.60
C GLU A 439 14.75 19.21 -8.57
N ILE A 440 15.85 19.93 -8.82
CA ILE A 440 16.19 21.17 -8.11
C ILE A 440 15.73 22.35 -8.96
N LEU A 441 14.77 23.09 -8.45
CA LEU A 441 14.22 24.27 -9.09
C LEU A 441 14.94 25.53 -8.58
N TYR A 442 15.39 26.38 -9.48
CA TYR A 442 16.07 27.64 -9.16
C TYR A 442 15.13 28.81 -9.45
N PHE A 443 14.54 29.37 -8.41
CA PHE A 443 13.60 30.50 -8.53
C PHE A 443 14.32 31.85 -8.53
N HIS A 444 13.93 32.71 -9.46
CA HIS A 444 14.41 34.09 -9.51
C HIS A 444 13.93 34.90 -8.29
N PRO A 445 14.83 35.63 -7.61
CA PRO A 445 14.48 36.30 -6.35
C PRO A 445 13.41 37.41 -6.48
N ALA A 446 13.29 38.05 -7.65
CA ALA A 446 12.31 39.11 -7.87
C ALA A 446 11.03 38.60 -8.56
N THR A 447 11.13 37.83 -9.66
CA THR A 447 9.93 37.36 -10.39
C THR A 447 9.24 36.18 -9.74
N LYS A 448 9.94 35.45 -8.85
CA LYS A 448 9.48 34.21 -8.20
C LYS A 448 9.09 33.12 -9.21
N ARG A 449 9.71 33.15 -10.38
CA ARG A 449 9.55 32.15 -11.44
C ARG A 449 10.83 31.30 -11.52
N PRO A 450 10.74 30.02 -11.92
CA PRO A 450 11.91 29.19 -12.09
C PRO A 450 12.77 29.68 -13.28
N LEU A 451 14.08 29.82 -13.07
CA LEU A 451 15.09 30.16 -14.07
C LEU A 451 15.75 28.94 -14.68
N ALA A 452 15.85 27.87 -13.91
CA ALA A 452 16.44 26.63 -14.31
C ALA A 452 15.90 25.48 -13.50
N VAL A 453 16.01 24.28 -14.04
CA VAL A 453 15.71 23.01 -13.37
C VAL A 453 16.92 22.11 -13.57
N ASP A 454 17.50 21.58 -12.50
CA ASP A 454 18.42 20.44 -12.55
C ASP A 454 17.62 19.17 -12.32
N ARG A 455 17.46 18.36 -13.36
CA ARG A 455 16.88 17.04 -13.28
C ARG A 455 17.98 16.04 -12.93
N ILE A 456 17.79 15.38 -11.79
CA ILE A 456 18.67 14.34 -11.30
C ILE A 456 17.99 13.00 -11.59
N THR A 457 18.70 12.11 -12.28
CA THR A 457 18.20 10.78 -12.64
C THR A 457 19.17 9.73 -12.12
N VAL A 458 18.60 8.72 -11.45
CA VAL A 458 19.33 7.60 -10.84
C VAL A 458 18.81 6.31 -11.48
N GLY A 459 19.66 5.66 -12.27
CA GLY A 459 19.28 4.44 -12.99
C GLY A 459 19.15 3.21 -12.09
N PRO A 460 18.29 2.23 -12.48
CA PRO A 460 17.93 1.08 -11.63
C PRO A 460 18.93 -0.07 -11.61
N LEU A 461 19.80 -0.22 -12.59
CA LEU A 461 20.65 -1.43 -12.78
C LEU A 461 22.12 -1.15 -13.09
N GLU A 462 22.43 0.03 -13.56
CA GLU A 462 23.80 0.46 -13.77
C GLU A 462 23.99 1.72 -12.95
N SER A 463 25.15 1.94 -12.41
CA SER A 463 25.55 3.13 -11.67
C SER A 463 25.44 4.42 -12.52
N SER A 464 24.39 4.54 -13.32
CA SER A 464 24.10 5.68 -14.16
C SER A 464 23.41 6.75 -13.32
N PHE A 465 24.17 7.78 -13.05
CA PHE A 465 23.71 9.02 -12.48
C PHE A 465 23.86 10.10 -13.54
N SER A 466 22.79 10.86 -13.79
CA SER A 466 22.85 12.01 -14.66
C SER A 466 22.22 13.24 -14.02
N VAL A 467 22.80 14.40 -14.31
CA VAL A 467 22.21 15.69 -14.00
C VAL A 467 22.11 16.46 -15.31
N GLU A 468 20.89 16.83 -15.64
CA GLU A 468 20.60 17.64 -16.83
C GLU A 468 20.03 18.98 -16.40
N ARG A 469 20.65 20.07 -16.83
CA ARG A 469 20.13 21.42 -16.57
C ARG A 469 19.30 21.92 -17.74
N LEU A 470 18.03 22.21 -17.45
CA LEU A 470 17.13 22.93 -18.35
C LEU A 470 17.09 24.40 -17.92
N LEU A 471 17.42 25.32 -18.84
CA LEU A 471 17.30 26.76 -18.64
C LEU A 471 15.89 27.24 -19.03
N LEU A 472 15.31 28.11 -18.22
CA LEU A 472 13.96 28.66 -18.36
C LEU A 472 14.07 30.19 -18.48
N PRO A 473 14.40 30.73 -19.67
CA PRO A 473 14.67 32.18 -19.84
C PRO A 473 13.47 33.06 -19.51
N GLU A 474 12.24 32.55 -19.66
CA GLU A 474 11.02 33.25 -19.29
C GLU A 474 10.90 33.54 -17.77
N GLY A 475 11.66 32.87 -16.95
CA GLY A 475 11.75 33.11 -15.50
C GLY A 475 12.32 34.49 -15.15
N GLN A 476 13.09 35.11 -16.06
CA GLN A 476 13.63 36.46 -15.87
C GLN A 476 12.57 37.56 -16.02
N THR A 477 11.45 37.26 -16.66
CA THR A 477 10.40 38.25 -16.92
C THR A 477 9.20 38.08 -15.97
N PRO A 478 8.53 39.17 -15.57
CA PRO A 478 7.32 39.04 -14.79
C PRO A 478 6.23 38.23 -15.50
N PHE A 479 5.47 37.48 -14.74
CA PHE A 479 4.31 36.72 -15.26
C PHE A 479 3.25 37.66 -15.80
N ARG A 480 2.72 37.34 -16.97
CA ARG A 480 1.57 38.01 -17.57
C ARG A 480 0.45 36.97 -17.66
N PRO A 481 -0.66 37.14 -16.95
CA PRO A 481 -1.82 36.26 -17.02
C PRO A 481 -2.38 36.19 -18.44
N ASP A 482 -2.61 34.98 -18.91
CA ASP A 482 -3.31 34.68 -20.17
C ASP A 482 -4.14 33.40 -19.96
N PRO A 483 -5.31 33.51 -19.27
CA PRO A 483 -6.11 32.40 -18.84
C PRO A 483 -6.60 31.52 -19.97
N VAL A 484 -6.50 30.20 -19.78
CA VAL A 484 -7.09 29.20 -20.67
C VAL A 484 -8.62 29.33 -20.63
N PRO A 485 -9.31 29.48 -21.77
CA PRO A 485 -10.75 29.62 -21.80
C PRO A 485 -11.47 28.38 -21.25
N VAL A 486 -12.37 28.58 -20.29
CA VAL A 486 -13.24 27.52 -19.78
C VAL A 486 -14.39 27.27 -20.78
N PRO A 487 -14.58 26.04 -21.26
CA PRO A 487 -15.72 25.68 -22.12
C PRO A 487 -17.04 26.00 -21.43
N PRO A 488 -18.07 26.45 -22.19
CA PRO A 488 -19.38 26.82 -21.64
C PRO A 488 -20.03 25.73 -20.78
N GLU A 489 -19.86 24.47 -21.17
CA GLU A 489 -20.40 23.28 -20.49
C GLU A 489 -19.79 23.00 -19.11
N LEU A 490 -18.59 23.52 -18.86
CA LEU A 490 -17.90 23.37 -17.57
C LEU A 490 -18.06 24.60 -16.66
N ARG A 491 -18.71 25.66 -17.16
CA ARG A 491 -18.92 26.85 -16.33
C ARG A 491 -20.01 26.58 -15.29
N PRO A 492 -19.79 26.94 -14.01
CA PRO A 492 -20.83 26.85 -13.01
C PRO A 492 -22.05 27.67 -13.45
N ALA A 493 -23.26 27.14 -13.24
CA ALA A 493 -24.47 27.88 -13.48
C ALA A 493 -24.42 29.22 -12.74
N PRO A 494 -24.85 30.34 -13.38
CA PRO A 494 -24.89 31.63 -12.67
C PRO A 494 -25.76 31.47 -11.43
N PRO A 495 -25.40 32.12 -10.31
CA PRO A 495 -26.21 32.07 -9.10
C PRO A 495 -27.63 32.53 -9.51
N THR A 496 -28.63 31.70 -9.25
CA THR A 496 -30.03 32.06 -9.45
C THR A 496 -30.27 33.27 -8.58
N THR A 497 -30.43 34.43 -9.19
CA THR A 497 -30.84 35.62 -8.49
C THR A 497 -32.18 35.33 -7.84
N ALA A 498 -32.18 35.11 -6.52
CA ALA A 498 -33.40 35.10 -5.72
C ALA A 498 -34.01 36.48 -5.80
N GLY A 499 -34.97 36.69 -6.70
CA GLY A 499 -35.54 38.00 -6.90
C GLY A 499 -36.66 37.97 -7.94
N GLU A 500 -37.64 37.14 -7.77
CA GLU A 500 -39.00 37.47 -8.15
C GLU A 500 -39.92 36.92 -7.07
N VAL A 501 -40.15 37.73 -6.04
CA VAL A 501 -41.27 37.52 -5.14
C VAL A 501 -42.52 37.63 -6.03
N ALA A 502 -43.12 36.49 -6.32
CA ALA A 502 -44.43 36.46 -6.94
C ALA A 502 -45.39 37.20 -6.01
N GLU A 503 -45.83 38.38 -6.43
CA GLU A 503 -46.88 39.19 -5.84
C GLU A 503 -48.13 38.29 -5.76
N ALA A 504 -48.57 38.02 -4.53
CA ALA A 504 -49.81 37.29 -4.28
C ALA A 504 -50.99 38.07 -4.85
N PRO A 505 -51.90 37.47 -5.56
CA PRO A 505 -53.08 38.19 -6.06
C PRO A 505 -53.94 38.62 -4.86
N ASP A 506 -54.14 39.91 -4.80
CA ASP A 506 -55.01 40.61 -3.89
C ASP A 506 -56.46 40.05 -3.96
N GLY A 507 -56.88 39.39 -2.91
CA GLY A 507 -58.21 38.80 -2.80
C GLY A 507 -59.17 39.80 -2.17
N THR A 508 -59.63 40.74 -2.98
CA THR A 508 -60.77 41.61 -2.58
C THR A 508 -62.10 40.99 -2.85
N THR A 509 -62.88 40.93 -1.79
CA THR A 509 -64.32 41.18 -1.62
C THR A 509 -65.34 40.21 -2.13
N GLY A 510 -66.26 39.92 -1.27
CA GLY A 510 -67.63 39.91 -1.65
C GLY A 510 -68.60 39.00 -0.90
N ARG A 511 -69.16 39.52 0.21
CA ARG A 511 -70.45 39.17 0.82
C ARG A 511 -70.64 37.78 1.45
#